data_4b23f965d3690aa2ec5590804f2cf7d7
#
_entry.id   4b23f965d3690aa2ec5590804f2cf7d7
#
_cell.length_a   1.000
_cell.length_b   1.000
_cell.length_c   1.000
_cell.angle_alpha   90.00
_cell.angle_beta   90.00
_cell.angle_gamma   90.00
#
_symmetry.space_group_name_H-M   'P 1'
#
loop_
_entity.id
_entity.type
_entity.pdbx_description
1 polymer ?
#
loop_
_entity_poly.entity_id
_entity_poly.type
_entity_poly.pdbx_seq_one_letter_code
_entity_poly.pdbx_strand_id
1 'polypeptide(L)'
;MWILNVGDIKPSEYQIELFLDMAWNLEAVKQQGVVAHQRQFLEREFGLEVAAQLQPVMQEAYRLAYIRKPEFMGNTRTEEKDPKFKIISDLPWSEQEIKERLTAYKQLSDKVEQEWHALPAQKKETYFQ
;
A
#
# COMPACT_ATOMS: atom_id res chain seq x y z
N MET A 1 11.26 -23.81 -2.76
CA MET A 1 9.98 -23.64 -2.01
C MET A 1 9.83 -22.15 -1.73
N TRP A 2 8.67 -21.58 -2.06
CA TRP A 2 8.37 -20.17 -1.81
C TRP A 2 7.49 -20.09 -0.56
N ILE A 3 7.78 -19.18 0.35
CA ILE A 3 6.99 -18.93 1.56
C ILE A 3 6.74 -17.43 1.62
N LEU A 4 5.47 -17.05 1.71
CA LEU A 4 5.04 -15.69 1.95
C LEU A 4 4.49 -15.60 3.36
N ASN A 5 5.15 -14.82 4.20
CA ASN A 5 4.65 -14.50 5.54
C ASN A 5 3.92 -13.15 5.46
N VAL A 6 2.64 -13.17 5.71
CA VAL A 6 1.79 -11.97 5.77
C VAL A 6 1.26 -11.83 7.19
N GLY A 7 1.14 -10.59 7.65
CA GLY A 7 0.41 -10.29 8.88
C GLY A 7 -1.09 -10.40 8.63
N ASP A 8 -1.76 -9.29 8.50
CA ASP A 8 -3.16 -9.28 8.10
C ASP A 8 -3.30 -9.46 6.59
N ILE A 9 -4.20 -10.33 6.14
CA ILE A 9 -4.44 -10.54 4.71
C ILE A 9 -4.94 -9.26 4.06
N LYS A 10 -5.87 -8.59 4.71
CA LYS A 10 -6.29 -7.24 4.33
C LYS A 10 -5.44 -6.21 5.11
N PRO A 11 -4.89 -5.23 4.49
CA PRO A 11 -5.05 -4.75 3.10
C PRO A 11 -3.97 -5.26 2.13
N SER A 12 -3.52 -6.50 2.23
CA SER A 12 -2.36 -7.01 1.48
C SER A 12 -2.74 -7.88 0.27
N GLU A 13 -4.01 -7.91 -0.15
CA GLU A 13 -4.49 -8.79 -1.21
C GLU A 13 -3.70 -8.63 -2.51
N TYR A 14 -3.48 -7.40 -2.95
CA TYR A 14 -2.74 -7.14 -4.18
C TYR A 14 -1.28 -7.60 -4.08
N GLN A 15 -0.61 -7.35 -2.95
CA GLN A 15 0.78 -7.76 -2.75
C GLN A 15 0.90 -9.30 -2.72
N ILE A 16 -0.08 -9.98 -2.12
CA ILE A 16 -0.15 -11.45 -2.09
C ILE A 16 -0.32 -11.98 -3.51
N GLU A 17 -1.26 -11.43 -4.29
CA GLU A 17 -1.48 -11.83 -5.68
C GLU A 17 -0.23 -11.61 -6.52
N LEU A 18 0.34 -10.41 -6.51
CA LEU A 18 1.56 -10.10 -7.25
C LEU A 18 2.71 -11.06 -6.90
N PHE A 19 2.89 -11.38 -5.62
CA PHE A 19 3.92 -12.32 -5.18
C PHE A 19 3.66 -13.73 -5.74
N LEU A 20 2.43 -14.21 -5.69
CA LEU A 20 2.06 -15.54 -6.16
C LEU A 20 2.18 -15.64 -7.69
N ASP A 21 1.77 -14.60 -8.42
CA ASP A 21 1.90 -14.54 -9.87
C ASP A 21 3.37 -14.49 -10.31
N MET A 22 4.21 -13.74 -9.60
CA MET A 22 5.65 -13.77 -9.82
C MET A 22 6.26 -15.14 -9.50
N ALA A 23 5.80 -15.81 -8.46
CA ALA A 23 6.25 -17.15 -8.11
C ALA A 23 5.83 -18.19 -9.15
N TRP A 24 4.68 -18.00 -9.79
CA TRP A 24 4.16 -18.85 -10.84
C TRP A 24 4.85 -18.62 -12.19
N ASN A 25 4.92 -17.36 -12.63
CA ASN A 25 5.55 -17.00 -13.90
C ASN A 25 6.16 -15.59 -13.86
N LEU A 26 7.38 -15.50 -13.36
CA LEU A 26 8.10 -14.23 -13.21
C LEU A 26 8.26 -13.48 -14.55
N GLU A 27 8.52 -14.21 -15.65
CA GLU A 27 8.75 -13.57 -16.95
C GLU A 27 7.47 -12.94 -17.51
N ALA A 28 6.32 -13.56 -17.32
CA ALA A 28 5.05 -12.98 -17.71
C ALA A 28 4.77 -11.68 -16.94
N VAL A 29 4.98 -11.68 -15.62
CA VAL A 29 4.79 -10.47 -14.79
C VAL A 29 5.78 -9.36 -15.16
N LYS A 30 7.03 -9.71 -15.47
CA LYS A 30 8.02 -8.73 -15.95
C LYS A 30 7.63 -8.12 -17.29
N GLN A 31 7.15 -8.93 -18.23
CA GLN A 31 6.72 -8.46 -19.57
C GLN A 31 5.49 -7.56 -19.47
N GLN A 32 4.53 -7.92 -18.63
CA GLN A 32 3.33 -7.13 -18.35
C GLN A 32 3.66 -5.82 -17.65
N GLY A 33 4.54 -5.87 -16.68
CA GLY A 33 4.87 -4.78 -15.78
C GLY A 33 3.90 -4.63 -14.62
N VAL A 34 4.43 -4.22 -13.47
CA VAL A 34 3.68 -4.12 -12.20
C VAL A 34 2.50 -3.15 -12.30
N VAL A 35 2.64 -2.06 -13.05
CA VAL A 35 1.56 -1.06 -13.22
C VAL A 35 0.37 -1.67 -13.96
N ALA A 36 0.62 -2.42 -15.03
CA ALA A 36 -0.45 -3.10 -15.78
C ALA A 36 -1.07 -4.24 -14.97
N HIS A 37 -0.26 -4.97 -14.21
CA HIS A 37 -0.73 -6.01 -13.30
C HIS A 37 -1.67 -5.42 -12.23
N GLN A 38 -1.27 -4.32 -11.58
CA GLN A 38 -2.11 -3.61 -10.62
C GLN A 38 -3.43 -3.12 -11.24
N ARG A 39 -3.34 -2.62 -12.48
CA ARG A 39 -4.53 -2.19 -13.22
C ARG A 39 -5.51 -3.35 -13.41
N GLN A 40 -5.04 -4.52 -13.83
CA GLN A 40 -5.89 -5.70 -14.02
C GLN A 40 -6.53 -6.18 -12.71
N PHE A 41 -5.78 -6.15 -11.60
CA PHE A 41 -6.34 -6.41 -10.28
C PHE A 41 -7.53 -5.49 -9.99
N LEU A 42 -7.34 -4.17 -10.12
CA LEU A 42 -8.39 -3.19 -9.86
C LEU A 42 -9.58 -3.32 -10.82
N GLU A 43 -9.33 -3.63 -12.10
CA GLU A 43 -10.40 -3.84 -13.10
C GLU A 43 -11.27 -5.05 -12.77
N ARG A 44 -10.67 -6.11 -12.26
CA ARG A 44 -11.39 -7.31 -11.82
C ARG A 44 -12.28 -7.01 -10.60
N GLU A 45 -11.74 -6.27 -9.62
CA GLU A 45 -12.45 -5.99 -8.38
C GLU A 45 -13.53 -4.89 -8.54
N PHE A 46 -13.21 -3.84 -9.29
CA PHE A 46 -14.04 -2.63 -9.36
C PHE A 46 -14.63 -2.33 -10.73
N GLY A 47 -14.13 -2.95 -11.80
CA GLY A 47 -14.46 -2.64 -13.18
C GLY A 47 -13.58 -1.54 -13.77
N LEU A 48 -13.59 -1.43 -15.10
CA LEU A 48 -12.67 -0.60 -15.88
C LEU A 48 -12.66 0.89 -15.47
N GLU A 49 -13.84 1.45 -15.29
CA GLU A 49 -14.00 2.87 -15.01
C GLU A 49 -13.44 3.25 -13.63
N VAL A 50 -13.85 2.49 -12.60
CA VAL A 50 -13.42 2.71 -11.22
C VAL A 50 -11.92 2.40 -11.06
N ALA A 51 -11.42 1.36 -11.71
CA ALA A 51 -10.00 1.02 -11.70
C ALA A 51 -9.11 2.17 -12.20
N ALA A 52 -9.57 2.92 -13.20
CA ALA A 52 -8.83 4.07 -13.71
C ALA A 52 -8.68 5.19 -12.67
N GLN A 53 -9.67 5.35 -11.80
CA GLN A 53 -9.66 6.35 -10.73
C GLN A 53 -8.84 5.87 -9.54
N LEU A 54 -8.95 4.59 -9.16
CA LEU A 54 -8.28 4.03 -7.99
C LEU A 54 -6.79 3.75 -8.20
N GLN A 55 -6.35 3.47 -9.43
CA GLN A 55 -4.96 3.11 -9.70
C GLN A 55 -3.96 4.17 -9.21
N PRO A 56 -4.10 5.47 -9.51
CA PRO A 56 -3.18 6.49 -9.02
C PRO A 56 -3.21 6.65 -7.49
N VAL A 57 -4.35 6.39 -6.86
CA VAL A 57 -4.50 6.40 -5.40
C VAL A 57 -3.68 5.27 -4.77
N MET A 58 -3.83 4.06 -5.29
CA MET A 58 -3.12 2.88 -4.82
C MET A 58 -1.61 2.99 -5.06
N GLN A 59 -1.19 3.54 -6.21
CA GLN A 59 0.22 3.79 -6.50
C GLN A 59 0.84 4.78 -5.51
N GLU A 60 0.13 5.86 -5.19
CA GLU A 60 0.62 6.85 -4.22
C GLU A 60 0.69 6.28 -2.80
N ALA A 61 -0.29 5.48 -2.39
CA ALA A 61 -0.25 4.77 -1.12
C ALA A 61 1.00 3.89 -1.01
N TYR A 62 1.30 3.10 -2.03
CA TYR A 62 2.50 2.25 -2.06
C TYR A 62 3.80 3.06 -2.13
N ARG A 63 3.81 4.17 -2.88
CA ARG A 63 4.98 5.07 -2.92
C ARG A 63 5.30 5.63 -1.54
N LEU A 64 4.29 6.11 -0.83
CA LEU A 64 4.46 6.65 0.53
C LEU A 64 4.90 5.56 1.51
N ALA A 65 4.30 4.37 1.43
CA ALA A 65 4.68 3.23 2.26
C ALA A 65 6.11 2.73 1.95
N TYR A 66 6.54 2.78 0.69
CA TYR A 66 7.90 2.39 0.27
C TYR A 66 8.97 3.33 0.82
N ILE A 67 8.73 4.64 0.82
CA ILE A 67 9.67 5.62 1.38
C ILE A 67 9.96 5.29 2.85
N ARG A 68 8.92 4.96 3.60
CA ARG A 68 9.05 4.41 4.95
C ARG A 68 7.78 3.66 5.33
N LYS A 69 7.94 2.44 5.79
CA LYS A 69 6.82 1.63 6.27
C LYS A 69 6.15 2.29 7.47
N PRO A 70 4.81 2.26 7.55
CA PRO A 70 4.06 2.85 8.67
C PRO A 70 4.52 2.35 10.04
N GLU A 71 4.91 1.08 10.17
CA GLU A 71 5.39 0.48 11.42
C GLU A 71 6.68 1.12 11.95
N PHE A 72 7.44 1.78 11.08
CA PHE A 72 8.69 2.44 11.44
C PHE A 72 8.56 3.96 11.57
N MET A 73 7.34 4.48 11.54
CA MET A 73 7.08 5.92 11.67
C MET A 73 7.18 6.42 13.10
N GLY A 74 6.84 5.57 14.08
CA GLY A 74 7.11 5.82 15.48
C GLY A 74 8.31 5.02 15.93
N ASN A 75 8.94 5.41 16.99
CA ASN A 75 9.98 4.67 17.68
C ASN A 75 9.44 3.39 18.37
N THR A 76 8.66 2.62 17.64
CA THR A 76 7.72 1.63 18.20
C THR A 76 8.29 0.24 18.41
N ARG A 77 9.59 0.01 18.22
CA ARG A 77 10.21 -1.23 18.70
C ARG A 77 10.37 -1.28 20.23
N THR A 78 9.62 -0.45 20.93
CA THR A 78 9.52 -0.49 22.41
C THR A 78 8.90 -1.79 22.93
N GLU A 79 8.24 -2.57 22.08
CA GLU A 79 7.68 -3.87 22.45
C GLU A 79 8.72 -4.99 22.46
N GLU A 80 9.84 -4.83 21.77
CA GLU A 80 10.94 -5.79 21.83
C GLU A 80 11.71 -5.62 23.14
N LYS A 81 11.62 -6.63 23.99
CA LYS A 81 12.28 -6.65 25.31
C LYS A 81 13.81 -6.77 25.25
N ASP A 82 14.40 -6.86 24.06
CA ASP A 82 15.84 -6.99 23.89
C ASP A 82 16.54 -5.65 24.15
N PRO A 83 17.48 -5.59 25.11
CA PRO A 83 18.19 -4.36 25.49
C PRO A 83 18.92 -3.66 24.34
N LYS A 84 19.34 -4.41 23.31
CA LYS A 84 20.03 -3.85 22.12
C LYS A 84 19.14 -2.91 21.29
N PHE A 85 17.80 -3.04 21.40
CA PHE A 85 16.84 -2.19 20.72
C PHE A 85 16.41 -0.96 21.54
N LYS A 86 16.92 -0.80 22.76
CA LYS A 86 16.61 0.36 23.62
C LYS A 86 17.28 1.64 23.16
N ILE A 87 18.27 1.55 22.29
CA ILE A 87 18.95 2.73 21.70
C ILE A 87 18.34 2.97 20.32
N ILE A 88 17.12 3.44 20.29
CA ILE A 88 16.51 3.91 19.05
C ILE A 88 16.77 5.41 19.00
N SER A 89 17.65 5.81 18.08
CA SER A 89 17.82 7.24 17.79
C SER A 89 16.58 7.75 17.05
N ASP A 90 16.29 9.04 17.25
CA ASP A 90 15.27 9.72 16.47
C ASP A 90 15.52 9.54 14.97
N LEU A 91 14.43 9.55 14.20
CA LEU A 91 14.54 9.50 12.77
C LEU A 91 15.29 10.72 12.26
N PRO A 92 16.29 10.55 11.37
CA PRO A 92 17.06 11.66 10.83
C PRO A 92 16.24 12.43 9.77
N TRP A 93 15.02 12.82 10.12
CA TRP A 93 14.14 13.59 9.28
C TRP A 93 14.11 15.03 9.68
N SER A 94 14.22 15.90 8.70
CA SER A 94 14.00 17.33 8.91
C SER A 94 12.51 17.59 9.20
N GLU A 95 12.25 18.70 9.88
CA GLU A 95 10.87 19.15 10.12
C GLU A 95 10.11 19.33 8.79
N GLN A 96 10.80 19.76 7.75
CA GLN A 96 10.23 19.93 6.42
C GLN A 96 9.77 18.59 5.81
N GLU A 97 10.60 17.56 5.86
CA GLU A 97 10.25 16.21 5.37
C GLU A 97 9.05 15.63 6.11
N ILE A 98 8.97 15.86 7.41
CA ILE A 98 7.81 15.43 8.23
C ILE A 98 6.54 16.15 7.77
N LYS A 99 6.58 17.46 7.58
CA LYS A 99 5.44 18.25 7.11
C LYS A 99 4.97 17.83 5.72
N GLU A 100 5.92 17.65 4.80
CA GLU A 100 5.63 17.18 3.44
C GLU A 100 4.96 15.82 3.45
N ARG A 101 5.45 14.89 4.28
CA ARG A 101 4.87 13.56 4.41
C ARG A 101 3.46 13.59 5.00
N LEU A 102 3.24 14.36 6.07
CA LEU A 102 1.91 14.54 6.66
C LEU A 102 0.93 15.12 5.63
N THR A 103 1.39 16.11 4.87
CA THR A 103 0.60 16.71 3.80
C THR A 103 0.24 15.70 2.70
N ALA A 104 1.21 14.88 2.27
CA ALA A 104 0.98 13.85 1.26
C ALA A 104 -0.03 12.78 1.73
N TYR A 105 0.08 12.30 2.96
CA TYR A 105 -0.91 11.37 3.52
C TYR A 105 -2.30 11.98 3.68
N LYS A 106 -2.36 13.26 4.08
CA LYS A 106 -3.64 13.96 4.15
C LYS A 106 -4.29 14.09 2.79
N GLN A 107 -3.54 14.49 1.78
CA GLN A 107 -4.04 14.59 0.40
C GLN A 107 -4.51 13.23 -0.12
N LEU A 108 -3.76 12.16 0.17
CA LEU A 108 -4.16 10.81 -0.19
C LEU A 108 -5.46 10.41 0.50
N SER A 109 -5.59 10.67 1.81
CA SER A 109 -6.81 10.40 2.58
C SER A 109 -8.01 11.15 2.03
N ASP A 110 -7.86 12.45 1.78
CA ASP A 110 -8.91 13.30 1.21
C ASP A 110 -9.37 12.76 -0.17
N LYS A 111 -8.42 12.29 -0.99
CA LYS A 111 -8.71 11.68 -2.30
C LYS A 111 -9.43 10.34 -2.17
N VAL A 112 -8.99 9.47 -1.27
CA VAL A 112 -9.64 8.18 -0.98
C VAL A 112 -11.09 8.41 -0.57
N GLU A 113 -11.36 9.37 0.30
CA GLU A 113 -12.71 9.71 0.74
C GLU A 113 -13.58 10.23 -0.42
N GLN A 114 -13.03 11.09 -1.28
CA GLN A 114 -13.74 11.58 -2.48
C GLN A 114 -14.12 10.43 -3.42
N GLU A 115 -13.16 9.54 -3.73
CA GLU A 115 -13.40 8.38 -4.59
C GLU A 115 -14.45 7.44 -3.97
N TRP A 116 -14.37 7.18 -2.67
CA TRP A 116 -15.36 6.37 -1.97
C TRP A 116 -16.77 6.95 -2.06
N HIS A 117 -16.92 8.27 -1.90
CA HIS A 117 -18.22 8.92 -2.05
C HIS A 117 -18.79 8.82 -3.48
N ALA A 118 -17.93 8.83 -4.48
CA ALA A 118 -18.30 8.71 -5.88
C ALA A 118 -18.66 7.28 -6.31
N LEU A 119 -18.24 6.25 -5.55
CA LEU A 119 -18.49 4.86 -5.90
C LEU A 119 -19.97 4.49 -5.86
N PRO A 120 -20.46 3.63 -6.80
CA PRO A 120 -21.75 2.98 -6.68
C PRO A 120 -21.87 2.19 -5.37
N ALA A 121 -23.06 2.17 -4.79
CA ALA A 121 -23.32 1.53 -3.49
C ALA A 121 -22.83 0.06 -3.44
N GLN A 122 -23.01 -0.70 -4.54
CA GLN A 122 -22.58 -2.09 -4.64
C GLN A 122 -21.05 -2.28 -4.59
N LYS A 123 -20.27 -1.23 -4.89
CA LYS A 123 -18.79 -1.27 -4.87
C LYS A 123 -18.20 -0.72 -3.57
N LYS A 124 -18.99 -0.03 -2.77
CA LYS A 124 -18.51 0.60 -1.54
C LYS A 124 -18.03 -0.42 -0.51
N GLU A 125 -18.70 -1.55 -0.39
CA GLU A 125 -18.28 -2.61 0.54
C GLU A 125 -16.92 -3.19 0.14
N THR A 126 -16.73 -3.50 -1.14
CA THR A 126 -15.44 -4.00 -1.66
C THR A 126 -14.31 -2.97 -1.46
N TYR A 127 -14.60 -1.69 -1.65
CA TYR A 127 -13.62 -0.62 -1.47
C TYR A 127 -13.22 -0.41 0.00
N PHE A 128 -14.18 -0.54 0.90
CA PHE A 128 -13.96 -0.35 2.34
C PHE A 128 -13.13 -1.47 2.97
N GLN A 129 -13.21 -2.65 2.41
CA GLN A 129 -12.43 -3.81 2.88
C GLN A 129 -10.97 -3.73 2.48
#